data_03b4e49db303b8c1cd68296d1d49264a
#
_entry.id   03b4e49db303b8c1cd68296d1d49264a
#
_cell.length_a   1.000
_cell.length_b   1.000
_cell.length_c   1.000
_cell.angle_alpha   90.00
_cell.angle_beta   90.00
_cell.angle_gamma   90.00
#
_symmetry.space_group_name_H-M   'P 1'
#
loop_
_entity.id
_entity.type
_entity.pdbx_description
1 polymer ?
#
loop_
_entity_poly.entity_id
_entity_poly.type
_entity_poly.pdbx_seq_one_letter_code
_entity_poly.pdbx_strand_id
1 'polypeptide(L)'
;MQTRGIRNNNPLNIRYSKDRWKGARTEQTDPAFVQFETMAYGYRAAWKTLESYWKHFHRHRQPFNATTIISRWAPPTENDTQAYIRTVLRLSGLGGRENLPQPSRGVDIAKLERLITAMTTVECGIPYKDVDTQAIRDGYDLAFPGKRSLARTQPPAELLDPETMEELLMWDEYRD
;
A
#
# COMPACT_ATOMS: atom_id res chain seq x y z
N MET A 1 -22.88 -13.22 -3.63
CA MET A 1 -22.76 -12.69 -2.24
C MET A 1 -21.47 -11.90 -2.16
N GLN A 2 -21.48 -10.67 -1.66
CA GLN A 2 -20.23 -9.88 -1.50
C GLN A 2 -19.35 -10.48 -0.41
N THR A 3 -18.03 -10.50 -0.64
CA THR A 3 -17.07 -10.95 0.37
C THR A 3 -17.01 -9.98 1.55
N ARG A 4 -16.47 -10.44 2.68
CA ARG A 4 -16.42 -9.65 3.93
C ARG A 4 -15.68 -8.33 3.75
N GLY A 5 -14.53 -8.35 3.08
CA GLY A 5 -13.74 -7.14 2.83
C GLY A 5 -14.49 -6.10 2.00
N ILE A 6 -15.20 -6.52 0.96
CA ILE A 6 -16.01 -5.63 0.12
C ILE A 6 -17.19 -5.06 0.90
N ARG A 7 -17.91 -5.89 1.64
CA ARG A 7 -19.07 -5.45 2.47
C ARG A 7 -18.67 -4.44 3.54
N ASN A 8 -17.47 -4.56 4.09
CA ASN A 8 -16.93 -3.69 5.13
C ASN A 8 -16.24 -2.43 4.56
N ASN A 9 -16.14 -2.27 3.25
CA ASN A 9 -15.26 -1.27 2.61
C ASN A 9 -13.81 -1.36 3.14
N ASN A 10 -13.36 -2.57 3.44
CA ASN A 10 -12.07 -2.88 4.04
C ASN A 10 -11.34 -3.95 3.20
N PRO A 11 -10.81 -3.56 2.03
CA PRO A 11 -10.37 -4.50 0.99
C PRO A 11 -9.15 -5.33 1.39
N LEU A 12 -8.41 -4.90 2.40
CA LEU A 12 -7.26 -5.64 2.93
C LEU A 12 -7.51 -6.20 4.35
N ASN A 13 -8.76 -6.32 4.77
CA ASN A 13 -9.16 -6.95 6.02
C ASN A 13 -8.40 -6.41 7.26
N ILE A 14 -8.28 -5.07 7.37
CA ILE A 14 -7.64 -4.42 8.52
C ILE A 14 -8.44 -4.73 9.78
N ARG A 15 -7.78 -5.35 10.75
CA ARG A 15 -8.37 -5.75 12.03
C ARG A 15 -8.55 -4.56 12.96
N TYR A 16 -9.45 -4.70 13.93
CA TYR A 16 -9.53 -3.75 15.04
C TYR A 16 -8.20 -3.65 15.77
N SER A 17 -7.84 -2.42 16.11
CA SER A 17 -6.70 -2.08 16.96
C SER A 17 -7.08 -0.88 17.84
N LYS A 18 -6.12 -0.37 18.61
CA LYS A 18 -6.29 0.89 19.35
C LYS A 18 -6.34 2.12 18.43
N ASP A 19 -6.00 1.95 17.17
CA ASP A 19 -5.96 3.04 16.19
C ASP A 19 -7.39 3.49 15.85
N ARG A 20 -7.59 4.77 15.88
CA ARG A 20 -8.82 5.40 15.39
C ARG A 20 -8.64 5.74 13.92
N TRP A 21 -9.13 4.84 13.06
CA TRP A 21 -9.02 5.04 11.63
C TRP A 21 -9.95 6.16 11.15
N LYS A 22 -9.39 7.13 10.41
CA LYS A 22 -10.19 8.13 9.72
C LYS A 22 -11.11 7.46 8.70
N GLY A 23 -12.39 7.82 8.69
CA GLY A 23 -13.42 7.24 7.84
C GLY A 23 -13.92 5.86 8.27
N ALA A 24 -13.58 5.40 9.48
CA ALA A 24 -14.26 4.27 10.08
C ALA A 24 -15.71 4.65 10.41
N ARG A 25 -16.66 3.74 10.14
CA ARG A 25 -18.06 3.95 10.49
C ARG A 25 -18.20 4.16 12.01
N THR A 26 -19.14 4.99 12.41
CA THR A 26 -19.46 5.20 13.83
C THR A 26 -19.97 3.92 14.47
N GLU A 27 -20.84 3.22 13.77
CA GLU A 27 -21.34 1.91 14.16
C GLU A 27 -20.56 0.80 13.47
N GLN A 28 -20.02 -0.12 14.25
CA GLN A 28 -19.22 -1.25 13.80
C GLN A 28 -19.95 -2.54 14.17
N THR A 29 -20.38 -3.29 13.16
CA THR A 29 -21.12 -4.54 13.34
C THR A 29 -20.27 -5.78 13.06
N ASP A 30 -19.11 -5.62 12.46
CA ASP A 30 -18.16 -6.72 12.28
C ASP A 30 -17.30 -6.88 13.53
N PRO A 31 -17.23 -8.07 14.13
CA PRO A 31 -16.54 -8.27 15.42
C PRO A 31 -15.01 -8.27 15.32
N ALA A 32 -14.42 -8.37 14.12
CA ALA A 32 -12.98 -8.57 13.95
C ALA A 32 -12.32 -7.53 13.04
N PHE A 33 -13.05 -6.99 12.07
CA PHE A 33 -12.50 -6.10 11.06
C PHE A 33 -13.18 -4.75 11.06
N VAL A 34 -12.37 -3.70 10.84
CA VAL A 34 -12.88 -2.33 10.74
C VAL A 34 -13.82 -2.21 9.54
N GLN A 35 -14.94 -1.52 9.74
CA GLN A 35 -15.86 -1.13 8.67
C GLN A 35 -15.64 0.34 8.35
N PHE A 36 -15.38 0.66 7.08
CA PHE A 36 -15.17 2.03 6.62
C PHE A 36 -16.41 2.57 5.90
N GLU A 37 -16.53 3.90 5.87
CA GLU A 37 -17.62 4.61 5.19
C GLU A 37 -17.55 4.39 3.67
N THR A 38 -16.34 4.40 3.11
CA THR A 38 -16.10 4.16 1.68
C THR A 38 -14.89 3.24 1.46
N MET A 39 -14.81 2.63 0.28
CA MET A 39 -13.67 1.83 -0.13
C MET A 39 -12.35 2.63 -0.12
N ALA A 40 -12.40 3.91 -0.49
CA ALA A 40 -11.25 4.82 -0.45
C ALA A 40 -10.69 4.97 0.97
N TYR A 41 -11.53 5.03 2.00
CA TYR A 41 -11.05 5.05 3.39
C TYR A 41 -10.43 3.72 3.83
N GLY A 42 -10.95 2.59 3.36
CA GLY A 42 -10.31 1.29 3.56
C GLY A 42 -8.91 1.23 2.94
N TYR A 43 -8.79 1.71 1.70
CA TYR A 43 -7.46 1.82 1.06
C TYR A 43 -6.56 2.86 1.72
N ARG A 44 -7.12 3.99 2.22
CA ARG A 44 -6.34 4.93 3.02
C ARG A 44 -5.69 4.24 4.21
N ALA A 45 -6.42 3.40 4.92
CA ALA A 45 -5.88 2.64 6.05
C ALA A 45 -4.77 1.69 5.61
N ALA A 46 -4.93 1.01 4.46
CA ALA A 46 -3.90 0.16 3.87
C ALA A 46 -2.61 0.96 3.55
N TRP A 47 -2.73 2.12 2.90
CA TRP A 47 -1.60 2.99 2.58
C TRP A 47 -0.86 3.47 3.84
N LYS A 48 -1.59 3.85 4.90
CA LYS A 48 -1.00 4.24 6.20
C LYS A 48 -0.30 3.06 6.89
N THR A 49 -0.84 1.86 6.75
CA THR A 49 -0.20 0.64 7.26
C THR A 49 1.10 0.35 6.52
N LEU A 50 1.13 0.47 5.20
CA LEU A 50 2.36 0.30 4.40
C LEU A 50 3.42 1.35 4.76
N GLU A 51 3.03 2.60 5.00
CA GLU A 51 3.95 3.64 5.49
C GLU A 51 4.54 3.27 6.86
N SER A 52 3.72 2.74 7.76
CA SER A 52 4.19 2.24 9.06
C SER A 52 5.17 1.07 8.90
N TYR A 53 4.92 0.16 7.96
CA TYR A 53 5.82 -0.95 7.64
C TYR A 53 7.13 -0.44 7.06
N TRP A 54 7.09 0.53 6.13
CA TRP A 54 8.29 1.14 5.58
C TRP A 54 9.16 1.72 6.70
N LYS A 55 8.59 2.52 7.61
CA LYS A 55 9.30 3.11 8.75
C LYS A 55 9.90 2.05 9.66
N HIS A 56 9.16 0.96 9.93
CA HIS A 56 9.64 -0.15 10.73
C HIS A 56 10.83 -0.84 10.07
N PHE A 57 10.70 -1.24 8.81
CA PHE A 57 11.75 -1.95 8.09
C PHE A 57 13.00 -1.07 7.91
N HIS A 58 12.81 0.21 7.58
CA HIS A 58 13.91 1.16 7.44
C HIS A 58 14.69 1.31 8.75
N ARG A 59 14.02 1.49 9.89
CA ARG A 59 14.64 1.58 11.22
C ARG A 59 15.46 0.34 11.56
N HIS A 60 15.01 -0.82 11.15
CA HIS A 60 15.67 -2.10 11.41
C HIS A 60 16.60 -2.55 10.28
N ARG A 61 16.88 -1.69 9.30
CA ARG A 61 17.73 -1.99 8.13
C ARG A 61 17.28 -3.23 7.36
N GLN A 62 15.98 -3.45 7.30
CA GLN A 62 15.36 -4.54 6.56
C GLN A 62 14.83 -4.04 5.22
N PRO A 63 14.84 -4.86 4.17
CA PRO A 63 14.30 -4.48 2.88
C PRO A 63 12.80 -4.27 2.94
N PHE A 64 12.28 -3.25 2.25
CA PHE A 64 10.86 -3.03 2.04
C PHE A 64 10.49 -3.51 0.65
N ASN A 65 10.03 -4.74 0.54
CA ASN A 65 9.66 -5.41 -0.71
C ASN A 65 8.40 -6.26 -0.53
N ALA A 66 7.86 -6.79 -1.62
CA ALA A 66 6.62 -7.57 -1.57
C ALA A 66 6.72 -8.76 -0.60
N THR A 67 7.85 -9.47 -0.57
CA THR A 67 8.04 -10.62 0.33
C THR A 67 7.99 -10.23 1.79
N THR A 68 8.74 -9.19 2.20
CA THR A 68 8.77 -8.75 3.62
C THR A 68 7.45 -8.13 4.05
N ILE A 69 6.79 -7.37 3.15
CA ILE A 69 5.48 -6.78 3.42
C ILE A 69 4.45 -7.88 3.67
N ILE A 70 4.34 -8.87 2.79
CA ILE A 70 3.34 -9.95 2.92
C ILE A 70 3.65 -10.84 4.12
N SER A 71 4.92 -11.14 4.39
CA SER A 71 5.31 -11.93 5.57
C SER A 71 4.88 -11.27 6.88
N ARG A 72 4.85 -9.95 6.92
CA ARG A 72 4.35 -9.19 8.07
C ARG A 72 2.83 -9.05 8.07
N TRP A 73 2.22 -8.90 6.88
CA TRP A 73 0.78 -8.75 6.73
C TRP A 73 0.01 -10.02 7.08
N ALA A 74 0.50 -11.14 6.58
CA ALA A 74 -0.09 -12.47 6.73
C ALA A 74 0.97 -13.46 7.25
N PRO A 75 1.27 -13.42 8.56
CA PRO A 75 2.33 -14.24 9.14
C PRO A 75 1.99 -15.74 9.05
N PRO A 76 3.00 -16.62 8.95
CA PRO A 76 2.82 -18.06 8.71
C PRO A 76 2.12 -18.82 9.85
N THR A 77 2.00 -18.20 11.00
CA THR A 77 1.23 -18.76 12.12
C THR A 77 -0.28 -18.80 11.88
N GLU A 78 -0.78 -17.96 10.95
CA GLU A 78 -2.21 -17.82 10.67
C GLU A 78 -2.56 -18.03 9.19
N ASN A 79 -1.56 -18.10 8.30
CA ASN A 79 -1.75 -18.09 6.85
C ASN A 79 -0.77 -18.99 6.11
N ASP A 80 -1.13 -19.43 4.89
CA ASP A 80 -0.17 -19.90 3.90
C ASP A 80 0.52 -18.68 3.26
N THR A 81 1.47 -18.09 3.98
CA THR A 81 2.22 -16.90 3.58
C THR A 81 2.94 -17.11 2.24
N GLN A 82 3.47 -18.31 1.99
CA GLN A 82 4.18 -18.60 0.74
C GLN A 82 3.24 -18.63 -0.46
N ALA A 83 2.05 -19.20 -0.32
CA ALA A 83 1.04 -19.16 -1.37
C ALA A 83 0.57 -17.72 -1.64
N TYR A 84 0.40 -16.93 -0.59
CA TYR A 84 0.06 -15.51 -0.69
C TYR A 84 1.14 -14.75 -1.49
N ILE A 85 2.42 -14.88 -1.10
CA ILE A 85 3.54 -14.24 -1.79
C ILE A 85 3.56 -14.64 -3.28
N ARG A 86 3.53 -15.93 -3.60
CA ARG A 86 3.54 -16.42 -5.00
C ARG A 86 2.39 -15.80 -5.82
N THR A 87 1.20 -15.76 -5.25
CA THR A 87 0.02 -15.22 -5.94
C THR A 87 0.17 -13.73 -6.20
N VAL A 88 0.61 -12.96 -5.20
CA VAL A 88 0.81 -11.50 -5.35
C VAL A 88 1.90 -11.20 -6.36
N LEU A 89 3.04 -11.89 -6.33
CA LEU A 89 4.12 -11.66 -7.30
C LEU A 89 3.69 -11.96 -8.73
N ARG A 90 2.97 -13.07 -8.93
CA ARG A 90 2.43 -13.43 -10.25
C ARG A 90 1.44 -12.39 -10.78
N LEU A 91 0.54 -11.86 -9.92
CA LEU A 91 -0.49 -10.90 -10.33
C LEU A 91 0.06 -9.50 -10.54
N SER A 92 0.94 -9.04 -9.65
CA SER A 92 1.50 -7.68 -9.70
C SER A 92 2.65 -7.51 -10.68
N GLY A 93 3.32 -8.61 -11.06
CA GLY A 93 4.55 -8.57 -11.87
C GLY A 93 5.75 -7.98 -11.13
N LEU A 94 5.70 -7.89 -9.79
CA LEU A 94 6.81 -7.39 -8.98
C LEU A 94 7.84 -8.49 -8.72
N GLY A 95 9.11 -8.09 -8.65
CA GLY A 95 10.17 -8.96 -8.13
C GLY A 95 10.05 -9.11 -6.60
N GLY A 96 10.15 -10.36 -6.09
CA GLY A 96 9.96 -10.62 -4.66
C GLY A 96 10.95 -9.90 -3.75
N ARG A 97 12.14 -9.58 -4.26
CA ARG A 97 13.21 -8.86 -3.55
C ARG A 97 13.43 -7.44 -4.09
N GLU A 98 12.61 -7.00 -5.03
CA GLU A 98 12.66 -5.64 -5.57
C GLU A 98 12.29 -4.65 -4.46
N ASN A 99 13.15 -3.67 -4.18
CA ASN A 99 12.84 -2.62 -3.22
C ASN A 99 11.70 -1.76 -3.73
N LEU A 100 10.74 -1.52 -2.86
CA LEU A 100 9.59 -0.67 -3.13
C LEU A 100 9.80 0.72 -2.50
N PRO A 101 9.23 1.77 -3.10
CA PRO A 101 9.41 3.13 -2.60
C PRO A 101 8.66 3.35 -1.28
N GLN A 102 9.08 4.38 -0.55
CA GLN A 102 8.31 4.87 0.60
C GLN A 102 6.96 5.42 0.12
N PRO A 103 5.83 4.96 0.70
CA PRO A 103 4.51 5.40 0.24
C PRO A 103 4.32 6.92 0.26
N SER A 104 4.74 7.61 1.32
CA SER A 104 4.53 9.05 1.49
C SER A 104 5.39 9.94 0.57
N ARG A 105 6.37 9.39 -0.12
CA ARG A 105 7.21 10.18 -1.07
C ARG A 105 6.49 10.51 -2.38
N GLY A 106 5.50 9.73 -2.77
CA GLY A 106 4.73 9.96 -4.01
C GLY A 106 5.43 9.51 -5.29
N VAL A 107 6.66 9.02 -5.21
CA VAL A 107 7.45 8.53 -6.34
C VAL A 107 7.20 7.04 -6.55
N ASP A 108 7.12 6.60 -7.82
CA ASP A 108 6.95 5.19 -8.22
C ASP A 108 5.81 4.44 -7.52
N ILE A 109 4.79 5.16 -7.06
CA ILE A 109 3.66 4.57 -6.32
C ILE A 109 2.90 3.54 -7.15
N ALA A 110 3.04 3.52 -8.47
CA ALA A 110 2.44 2.51 -9.34
C ALA A 110 2.85 1.07 -8.97
N LYS A 111 4.05 0.87 -8.44
CA LYS A 111 4.50 -0.43 -7.94
C LYS A 111 3.69 -0.85 -6.71
N LEU A 112 3.47 0.08 -5.79
CA LEU A 112 2.65 -0.15 -4.59
C LEU A 112 1.16 -0.27 -4.93
N GLU A 113 0.65 0.45 -5.93
CA GLU A 113 -0.71 0.27 -6.43
C GLU A 113 -0.91 -1.17 -6.95
N ARG A 114 0.02 -1.70 -7.75
CA ARG A 114 -0.02 -3.10 -8.22
C ARG A 114 0.04 -4.11 -7.08
N LEU A 115 0.88 -3.85 -6.07
CA LEU A 115 0.94 -4.66 -4.86
C LEU A 115 -0.41 -4.70 -4.14
N ILE A 116 -1.00 -3.53 -3.86
CA ILE A 116 -2.30 -3.41 -3.17
C ILE A 116 -3.41 -4.07 -4.00
N THR A 117 -3.41 -3.90 -5.33
CA THR A 117 -4.38 -4.56 -6.22
C THR A 117 -4.29 -6.08 -6.09
N ALA A 118 -3.08 -6.63 -6.13
CA ALA A 118 -2.87 -8.07 -5.99
C ALA A 118 -3.25 -8.59 -4.59
N MET A 119 -2.92 -7.84 -3.54
CA MET A 119 -3.34 -8.17 -2.17
C MET A 119 -4.86 -8.16 -2.04
N THR A 120 -5.54 -7.17 -2.63
CA THR A 120 -7.02 -7.11 -2.64
C THR A 120 -7.63 -8.34 -3.31
N THR A 121 -7.03 -8.82 -4.40
CA THR A 121 -7.46 -10.07 -5.04
C THR A 121 -7.40 -11.25 -4.08
N VAL A 122 -6.31 -11.38 -3.34
CA VAL A 122 -6.14 -12.47 -2.36
C VAL A 122 -7.11 -12.34 -1.20
N GLU A 123 -7.23 -11.15 -0.62
CA GLU A 123 -8.06 -10.88 0.58
C GLU A 123 -9.57 -10.96 0.29
N CYS A 124 -9.98 -10.47 -0.87
CA CYS A 124 -11.40 -10.37 -1.23
C CYS A 124 -11.90 -11.45 -2.18
N GLY A 125 -10.99 -12.25 -2.78
CA GLY A 125 -11.37 -13.26 -3.75
C GLY A 125 -11.98 -12.69 -5.04
N ILE A 126 -11.68 -11.43 -5.39
CA ILE A 126 -12.11 -10.81 -6.64
C ILE A 126 -10.99 -10.87 -7.69
N PRO A 127 -11.32 -11.01 -8.99
CA PRO A 127 -10.30 -11.00 -10.04
C PRO A 127 -9.47 -9.72 -10.03
N TYR A 128 -8.17 -9.82 -10.32
CA TYR A 128 -7.25 -8.68 -10.34
C TYR A 128 -7.73 -7.53 -11.23
N LYS A 129 -8.29 -7.86 -12.41
CA LYS A 129 -8.83 -6.88 -13.37
C LYS A 129 -10.08 -6.15 -12.88
N ASP A 130 -10.79 -6.71 -11.90
CA ASP A 130 -12.06 -6.19 -11.38
C ASP A 130 -11.86 -5.37 -10.09
N VAL A 131 -10.59 -5.25 -9.62
CA VAL A 131 -10.28 -4.39 -8.47
C VAL A 131 -10.43 -2.93 -8.86
N ASP A 132 -11.15 -2.16 -8.05
CA ASP A 132 -11.30 -0.71 -8.23
C ASP A 132 -9.99 0.03 -7.92
N THR A 133 -9.16 0.19 -8.95
CA THR A 133 -7.88 0.90 -8.83
C THR A 133 -8.05 2.40 -8.62
N GLN A 134 -9.21 2.97 -8.99
CA GLN A 134 -9.49 4.37 -8.69
C GLN A 134 -9.67 4.57 -7.18
N ALA A 135 -10.39 3.68 -6.51
CA ALA A 135 -10.52 3.72 -5.04
C ALA A 135 -9.17 3.57 -4.33
N ILE A 136 -8.22 2.78 -4.89
CA ILE A 136 -6.84 2.70 -4.37
C ILE A 136 -6.15 4.06 -4.45
N ARG A 137 -6.28 4.77 -5.58
CA ARG A 137 -5.69 6.10 -5.79
C ARG A 137 -6.35 7.16 -4.91
N ASP A 138 -7.66 7.13 -4.78
CA ASP A 138 -8.41 8.03 -3.88
C ASP A 138 -7.97 7.81 -2.42
N GLY A 139 -7.78 6.55 -2.04
CA GLY A 139 -7.23 6.19 -0.72
C GLY A 139 -5.81 6.73 -0.50
N TYR A 140 -4.98 6.72 -1.55
CA TYR A 140 -3.65 7.34 -1.51
C TYR A 140 -3.73 8.84 -1.27
N ASP A 141 -4.57 9.55 -2.03
CA ASP A 141 -4.73 11.00 -1.90
C ASP A 141 -5.28 11.40 -0.53
N LEU A 142 -6.15 10.58 0.06
CA LEU A 142 -6.61 10.73 1.44
C LEU A 142 -5.51 10.45 2.48
N ALA A 143 -4.60 9.54 2.20
CA ALA A 143 -3.49 9.19 3.09
C ALA A 143 -2.36 10.23 3.06
N PHE A 144 -2.04 10.74 1.87
CA PHE A 144 -0.91 11.62 1.59
C PHE A 144 -1.32 12.76 0.65
N PRO A 145 -2.09 13.76 1.15
CA PRO A 145 -2.58 14.85 0.33
C PRO A 145 -1.48 15.58 -0.46
N GLY A 146 -1.69 15.79 -1.74
CA GLY A 146 -0.79 16.51 -2.63
C GLY A 146 0.46 15.74 -3.10
N LYS A 147 0.78 14.58 -2.52
CA LYS A 147 2.02 13.85 -2.87
C LYS A 147 2.00 13.27 -4.28
N ARG A 148 0.85 12.77 -4.75
CA ARG A 148 0.72 12.23 -6.11
C ARG A 148 0.85 13.28 -7.22
N SER A 149 0.47 14.53 -6.97
CA SER A 149 0.64 15.61 -7.94
C SER A 149 2.11 16.05 -8.08
N LEU A 150 2.91 15.97 -7.01
CA LEU A 150 4.34 16.26 -7.05
C LEU A 150 5.10 15.24 -7.92
N ALA A 151 4.71 13.98 -7.91
CA ALA A 151 5.32 12.95 -8.75
C ALA A 151 5.05 13.13 -10.25
N ARG A 152 3.95 13.81 -10.61
CA ARG A 152 3.63 14.15 -12.01
C ARG A 152 4.45 15.30 -12.58
N THR A 153 5.05 16.13 -11.75
CA THR A 153 5.86 17.29 -12.15
C THR A 153 7.35 16.97 -12.24
N GLN A 154 7.78 15.80 -11.78
CA GLN A 154 9.16 15.35 -12.00
C GLN A 154 9.28 14.73 -13.38
N PRO A 155 10.21 15.20 -14.24
CA PRO A 155 10.50 14.54 -15.50
C PRO A 155 10.98 13.10 -15.24
N PRO A 156 10.77 12.16 -16.19
CA PRO A 156 11.35 10.82 -16.08
C PRO A 156 12.86 10.93 -15.83
N ALA A 157 13.40 10.10 -14.95
CA ALA A 157 14.82 10.11 -14.58
C ALA A 157 15.76 10.00 -15.81
N GLU A 158 15.28 9.42 -16.91
CA GLU A 158 15.97 9.29 -18.18
C GLU A 158 16.19 10.63 -18.92
N LEU A 159 15.50 11.72 -18.50
CA LEU A 159 15.62 13.07 -19.09
C LEU A 159 16.41 14.05 -18.21
N LEU A 160 16.89 13.59 -17.06
CA LEU A 160 17.72 14.39 -16.17
C LEU A 160 19.17 14.19 -16.57
N ASP A 161 19.85 15.29 -16.91
CA ASP A 161 21.29 15.24 -17.07
C ASP A 161 22.01 14.96 -15.72
N PRO A 162 23.27 14.51 -15.74
CA PRO A 162 23.98 14.14 -14.51
C PRO A 162 24.11 15.28 -13.49
N GLU A 163 24.16 16.53 -13.91
CA GLU A 163 24.27 17.71 -13.04
C GLU A 163 22.96 17.94 -12.27
N THR A 164 21.82 17.79 -12.94
CA THR A 164 20.48 17.90 -12.34
C THR A 164 20.22 16.74 -11.34
N MET A 165 20.77 15.55 -11.60
CA MET A 165 20.68 14.41 -10.69
C MET A 165 21.50 14.64 -9.41
N GLU A 166 22.68 15.26 -9.48
CA GLU A 166 23.48 15.60 -8.30
C GLU A 166 22.79 16.67 -7.43
N GLU A 167 22.20 17.70 -8.03
CA GLU A 167 21.43 18.72 -7.29
C GLU A 167 20.23 18.11 -6.57
N LEU A 168 19.46 17.22 -7.21
CA LEU A 168 18.31 16.55 -6.60
C LEU A 168 18.72 15.63 -5.43
N LEU A 169 19.86 14.96 -5.51
CA LEU A 169 20.38 14.12 -4.44
C LEU A 169 20.87 14.94 -3.24
N MET A 170 21.47 16.12 -3.48
CA MET A 170 21.92 17.04 -2.42
C MET A 170 20.75 17.66 -1.64
N TRP A 171 19.58 17.88 -2.27
CA TRP A 171 18.39 18.40 -1.59
C TRP A 171 17.74 17.40 -0.62
N ASP A 172 17.97 16.10 -0.81
CA ASP A 172 17.44 15.04 0.05
C ASP A 172 18.22 14.87 1.38
N GLU A 173 19.50 15.30 1.42
CA GLU A 173 20.32 15.27 2.65
C GLU A 173 20.02 16.39 3.65
N TYR A 174 19.31 17.44 3.24
CA TYR A 174 18.97 18.61 4.08
C TYR A 174 17.52 18.65 4.59
N ARG A 175 16.77 17.57 4.45
CA ARG A 175 15.39 17.44 4.98
C ARG A 175 15.32 16.42 6.11
N ASP A 176 15.88 16.80 7.24
CA ASP A 176 15.46 16.25 8.55
C ASP A 176 14.27 17.03 9.11
#